data_04de5eb27a4e58f629337084120af5a5
#
_entry.id   04de5eb27a4e58f629337084120af5a5
#
_cell.length_a   1.000
_cell.length_b   1.000
_cell.length_c   1.000
_cell.angle_alpha   90.00
_cell.angle_beta   90.00
_cell.angle_gamma   90.00
#
_symmetry.space_group_name_H-M   'P 1'
#
loop_
_entity.id
_entity.type
_entity.pdbx_description
1 polymer ?
#
loop_
_entity_poly.entity_id
_entity_poly.type
_entity_poly.pdbx_seq_one_letter_code
_entity_poly.pdbx_strand_id
1 'polypeptide(L)'
;MSLHLVILASYSLALMGLGLWIGRHAGAADFFVASRRLGPGLLFSTMLAANIGAGSTVGATSDAYTNGIVAWWWVGSAALGCFVLATWVGPAMRRIAAEQNLRTVGDYLEYRYDQRVRGIIAALLWVGSIFILASQLIGLGWILAVVAGVPKPVGCAIGGVVITVYFAAGGLLTAAWVNVVQLTVKLIGFAVALPIALAWFGGWDALRAVDAGSATYWTFGGAGALKYLALFAPAFVVSPGLLQKIFGAENDRAVRVGVGLNALGLLLFAGVPTLLGLIARAKFPEIAGTSNMALPMVFMYGLPPLAGAVALAAVFSAEVSAADAVLFMLTTSFSQDLYKRFLNPAADDTRVLRVARMATLVSGTLGVLLAVFSADLVETLKIFYALLGVSLFVPVLAGLYVPRATTRSALVSIVAGVTGMLVVQLTTGGAGYGMLGPAPAGLLAAALGWALALVV
;
A
#
# COMPACT_ATOMS: atom_id res chain seq x y z
N MET A 1 9.43 -30.40 -9.86
CA MET A 1 9.17 -29.03 -9.37
C MET A 1 10.17 -28.08 -10.01
N SER A 2 9.72 -26.94 -10.55
CA SER A 2 10.66 -25.96 -11.11
C SER A 2 11.55 -25.37 -10.01
N LEU A 3 12.78 -24.98 -10.36
CA LEU A 3 13.70 -24.29 -9.43
C LEU A 3 13.03 -23.06 -8.76
N HIS A 4 12.26 -22.33 -9.56
CA HIS A 4 11.50 -21.15 -9.11
C HIS A 4 10.52 -21.50 -7.98
N LEU A 5 9.77 -22.59 -8.11
CA LEU A 5 8.80 -23.02 -7.10
C LEU A 5 9.49 -23.51 -5.82
N VAL A 6 10.61 -24.23 -5.93
CA VAL A 6 11.40 -24.67 -4.75
C VAL A 6 11.91 -23.48 -3.95
N ILE A 7 12.51 -22.50 -4.63
CA ILE A 7 13.05 -21.29 -3.97
C ILE A 7 11.91 -20.49 -3.33
N LEU A 8 10.80 -20.29 -4.03
CA LEU A 8 9.64 -19.53 -3.52
C LEU A 8 9.01 -20.20 -2.30
N ALA A 9 8.82 -21.53 -2.34
CA ALA A 9 8.25 -22.29 -1.23
C ALA A 9 9.19 -22.29 -0.01
N SER A 10 10.49 -22.52 -0.22
CA SER A 10 11.49 -22.50 0.86
C SER A 10 11.57 -21.11 1.52
N TYR A 11 11.54 -20.05 0.72
CA TYR A 11 11.53 -18.68 1.20
C TYR A 11 10.26 -18.38 2.02
N SER A 12 9.09 -18.79 1.53
CA SER A 12 7.81 -18.60 2.23
C SER A 12 7.80 -19.29 3.59
N LEU A 13 8.28 -20.55 3.66
CA LEU A 13 8.37 -21.30 4.90
C LEU A 13 9.38 -20.66 5.88
N ALA A 14 10.52 -20.17 5.39
CA ALA A 14 11.50 -19.46 6.21
C ALA A 14 10.92 -18.16 6.81
N LEU A 15 10.18 -17.37 6.03
CA LEU A 15 9.50 -16.15 6.52
C LEU A 15 8.43 -16.48 7.57
N MET A 16 7.61 -17.51 7.33
CA MET A 16 6.61 -17.96 8.31
C MET A 16 7.28 -18.39 9.63
N GLY A 17 8.34 -19.21 9.55
CA GLY A 17 9.10 -19.66 10.73
C GLY A 17 9.72 -18.50 11.50
N LEU A 18 10.32 -17.53 10.79
CA LEU A 18 10.90 -16.33 11.40
C LEU A 18 9.81 -15.46 12.09
N GLY A 19 8.69 -15.23 11.41
CA GLY A 19 7.56 -14.46 11.96
C GLY A 19 6.97 -15.10 13.22
N LEU A 20 6.74 -16.41 13.21
CA LEU A 20 6.24 -17.16 14.36
C LEU A 20 7.27 -17.15 15.52
N TRP A 21 8.55 -17.27 15.22
CA TRP A 21 9.61 -17.25 16.22
C TRP A 21 9.74 -15.90 16.93
N ILE A 22 9.71 -14.79 16.18
CA ILE A 22 9.75 -13.43 16.75
C ILE A 22 8.45 -13.12 17.50
N GLY A 23 7.28 -13.47 16.92
CA GLY A 23 5.96 -13.14 17.43
C GLY A 23 5.53 -13.87 18.71
N ARG A 24 6.21 -14.98 19.08
CA ARG A 24 5.82 -15.83 20.22
C ARG A 24 5.74 -15.12 21.58
N HIS A 25 6.46 -13.99 21.74
CA HIS A 25 6.52 -13.24 22.99
C HIS A 25 5.91 -11.82 22.86
N ALA A 26 5.29 -11.47 21.73
CA ALA A 26 4.75 -10.14 21.50
C ALA A 26 3.52 -9.86 22.37
N GLY A 27 3.58 -8.81 23.19
CA GLY A 27 2.46 -8.28 23.96
C GLY A 27 1.65 -7.22 23.19
N ALA A 28 0.64 -6.63 23.84
CA ALA A 28 -0.23 -5.61 23.20
C ALA A 28 0.55 -4.35 22.78
N ALA A 29 1.51 -3.88 23.58
CA ALA A 29 2.32 -2.71 23.23
C ALA A 29 3.21 -2.97 22.01
N ASP A 30 3.78 -4.17 21.88
CA ASP A 30 4.60 -4.56 20.74
C ASP A 30 3.73 -4.78 19.50
N PHE A 31 2.51 -5.29 19.68
CA PHE A 31 1.54 -5.52 18.61
C PHE A 31 1.08 -4.20 17.96
N PHE A 32 0.70 -3.18 18.74
CA PHE A 32 0.05 -1.97 18.20
C PHE A 32 1.02 -0.83 17.86
N VAL A 33 2.05 -0.57 18.66
CA VAL A 33 2.94 0.59 18.48
C VAL A 33 4.42 0.26 18.61
N ALA A 34 4.80 -1.01 18.52
CA ALA A 34 6.18 -1.48 18.67
C ALA A 34 6.90 -0.84 19.88
N SER A 35 6.18 -0.64 20.98
CA SER A 35 6.63 0.01 22.23
C SER A 35 7.30 1.38 22.00
N ARG A 36 7.01 2.10 20.89
CA ARG A 36 7.62 3.36 20.43
C ARG A 36 9.15 3.29 20.31
N ARG A 37 9.69 2.17 19.81
CA ARG A 37 11.12 1.89 19.66
C ARG A 37 11.62 1.89 18.23
N LEU A 38 10.82 2.37 17.27
CA LEU A 38 11.23 2.41 15.88
C LEU A 38 12.24 3.54 15.65
N GLY A 39 13.52 3.19 15.65
CA GLY A 39 14.61 4.08 15.25
C GLY A 39 14.59 4.33 13.72
N PRO A 40 15.45 5.25 13.20
CA PRO A 40 15.42 5.67 11.80
C PRO A 40 15.55 4.52 10.81
N GLY A 41 16.47 3.59 11.05
CA GLY A 41 16.72 2.44 10.17
C GLY A 41 15.58 1.44 10.15
N LEU A 42 15.00 1.10 11.31
CA LEU A 42 13.88 0.18 11.40
C LEU A 42 12.60 0.82 10.83
N LEU A 43 12.39 2.11 11.05
CA LEU A 43 11.28 2.86 10.46
C LEU A 43 11.40 2.91 8.93
N PHE A 44 12.61 3.23 8.41
CA PHE A 44 12.89 3.18 6.97
C PHE A 44 12.57 1.81 6.37
N SER A 45 13.14 0.74 6.95
CA SER A 45 13.01 -0.60 6.40
C SER A 45 11.56 -1.08 6.40
N THR A 46 10.83 -0.88 7.51
CA THR A 46 9.42 -1.29 7.59
C THR A 46 8.49 -0.46 6.70
N MET A 47 8.79 0.84 6.48
CA MET A 47 8.02 1.68 5.57
C MET A 47 8.28 1.32 4.11
N LEU A 48 9.54 1.25 3.70
CA LEU A 48 9.88 0.93 2.32
C LEU A 48 9.44 -0.49 1.97
N ALA A 49 9.60 -1.45 2.89
CA ALA A 49 9.09 -2.80 2.70
C ALA A 49 7.57 -2.84 2.48
N ALA A 50 6.79 -2.07 3.22
CA ALA A 50 5.34 -2.00 3.06
C ALA A 50 4.90 -1.24 1.80
N ASN A 51 5.68 -0.25 1.36
CA ASN A 51 5.36 0.57 0.19
C ASN A 51 5.76 -0.09 -1.14
N ILE A 52 6.75 -0.99 -1.11
CA ILE A 52 7.07 -1.86 -2.26
C ILE A 52 6.23 -3.14 -2.14
N GLY A 53 5.01 -3.11 -2.66
CA GLY A 53 4.03 -4.19 -2.67
C GLY A 53 3.38 -4.33 -4.04
N ALA A 54 2.23 -5.03 -4.15
CA ALA A 54 1.53 -5.31 -5.40
C ALA A 54 1.32 -4.06 -6.27
N GLY A 55 0.96 -2.95 -5.64
CA GLY A 55 0.74 -1.69 -6.36
C GLY A 55 1.99 -1.15 -7.03
N SER A 56 3.12 -1.15 -6.34
CA SER A 56 4.37 -0.59 -6.85
C SER A 56 5.24 -1.59 -7.61
N THR A 57 4.84 -2.86 -7.70
CA THR A 57 5.51 -3.91 -8.46
C THR A 57 4.62 -4.39 -9.60
N VAL A 58 3.77 -5.39 -9.37
CA VAL A 58 2.87 -5.96 -10.39
C VAL A 58 1.96 -4.89 -10.99
N GLY A 59 1.34 -4.05 -10.15
CA GLY A 59 0.43 -2.98 -10.59
C GLY A 59 1.11 -1.91 -11.44
N ALA A 60 2.24 -1.35 -10.97
CA ALA A 60 2.97 -0.33 -11.72
C ALA A 60 3.58 -0.89 -13.01
N THR A 61 4.01 -2.17 -13.02
CA THR A 61 4.49 -2.85 -14.24
C THR A 61 3.34 -3.08 -15.22
N SER A 62 2.17 -3.53 -14.75
CA SER A 62 0.96 -3.69 -15.55
C SER A 62 0.48 -2.37 -16.16
N ASP A 63 0.53 -1.31 -15.36
CA ASP A 63 0.17 0.04 -15.79
C ASP A 63 1.17 0.58 -16.83
N ALA A 64 2.46 0.37 -16.64
CA ALA A 64 3.48 0.74 -17.62
C ALA A 64 3.39 -0.08 -18.91
N TYR A 65 3.03 -1.35 -18.82
CA TYR A 65 2.73 -2.18 -19.98
C TYR A 65 1.62 -1.55 -20.84
N THR A 66 0.59 -1.00 -20.22
CA THR A 66 -0.59 -0.45 -20.90
C THR A 66 -0.41 1.01 -21.30
N ASN A 67 0.06 1.86 -20.37
CA ASN A 67 0.07 3.31 -20.49
C ASN A 67 1.47 3.90 -20.77
N GLY A 68 2.52 3.11 -20.71
CA GLY A 68 3.87 3.53 -21.01
C GLY A 68 4.58 4.24 -19.86
N ILE A 69 5.51 5.15 -20.23
CA ILE A 69 6.46 5.78 -19.28
C ILE A 69 5.78 6.66 -18.22
N VAL A 70 4.57 7.15 -18.48
CA VAL A 70 3.80 7.95 -17.52
C VAL A 70 3.48 7.18 -16.23
N ALA A 71 3.46 5.84 -16.27
CA ALA A 71 3.28 4.98 -15.11
C ALA A 71 4.37 5.13 -14.04
N TRP A 72 5.51 5.75 -14.37
CA TRP A 72 6.53 6.14 -13.38
C TRP A 72 5.92 6.98 -12.25
N TRP A 73 4.94 7.82 -12.58
CA TRP A 73 4.25 8.68 -11.62
C TRP A 73 3.40 7.91 -10.61
N TRP A 74 3.11 6.64 -10.84
CA TRP A 74 2.45 5.80 -9.84
C TRP A 74 3.28 5.77 -8.54
N VAL A 75 4.52 5.32 -8.61
CA VAL A 75 5.41 5.24 -7.45
C VAL A 75 6.04 6.61 -7.14
N GLY A 76 6.35 7.41 -8.16
CA GLY A 76 6.90 8.76 -8.01
C GLY A 76 6.00 9.70 -7.22
N SER A 77 4.69 9.66 -7.45
CA SER A 77 3.72 10.45 -6.68
C SER A 77 3.62 10.00 -5.22
N ALA A 78 3.69 8.69 -4.96
CA ALA A 78 3.77 8.14 -3.61
C ALA A 78 5.04 8.61 -2.87
N ALA A 79 6.18 8.65 -3.57
CA ALA A 79 7.44 9.19 -3.03
C ALA A 79 7.30 10.66 -2.63
N LEU A 80 6.68 11.49 -3.47
CA LEU A 80 6.42 12.91 -3.14
C LEU A 80 5.49 13.05 -1.93
N GLY A 81 4.44 12.23 -1.84
CA GLY A 81 3.57 12.17 -0.64
C GLY A 81 4.36 11.80 0.61
N CYS A 82 5.23 10.79 0.54
CA CYS A 82 6.12 10.41 1.65
C CYS A 82 7.12 11.51 2.01
N PHE A 83 7.60 12.32 1.05
CA PHE A 83 8.47 13.45 1.33
C PHE A 83 7.75 14.54 2.16
N VAL A 84 6.51 14.86 1.80
CA VAL A 84 5.66 15.77 2.61
C VAL A 84 5.40 15.19 4.00
N LEU A 85 5.14 13.88 4.08
CA LEU A 85 4.97 13.17 5.34
C LEU A 85 6.25 13.23 6.21
N ALA A 86 7.43 13.04 5.63
CA ALA A 86 8.71 13.06 6.35
C ALA A 86 9.04 14.42 6.96
N THR A 87 8.77 15.48 6.21
CA THR A 87 9.25 16.84 6.55
C THR A 87 8.24 17.63 7.36
N TRP A 88 6.97 17.44 7.13
CA TRP A 88 5.90 18.31 7.63
C TRP A 88 4.89 17.58 8.51
N VAL A 89 4.10 16.67 7.94
CA VAL A 89 2.96 16.04 8.62
C VAL A 89 3.41 15.04 9.69
N GLY A 90 4.39 14.19 9.38
CA GLY A 90 4.82 13.09 10.23
C GLY A 90 5.36 13.52 11.59
N PRO A 91 6.31 14.49 11.68
CA PRO A 91 6.81 14.96 12.96
C PRO A 91 5.72 15.56 13.85
N ALA A 92 4.77 16.31 13.26
CA ALA A 92 3.64 16.89 14.00
C ALA A 92 2.72 15.79 14.54
N MET A 93 2.35 14.83 13.71
CA MET A 93 1.51 13.69 14.11
C MET A 93 2.19 12.83 15.19
N ARG A 94 3.48 12.56 15.06
CA ARG A 94 4.23 11.78 16.06
C ARG A 94 4.23 12.45 17.43
N ARG A 95 4.45 13.78 17.49
CA ARG A 95 4.45 14.54 18.77
C ARG A 95 3.10 14.42 19.45
N ILE A 96 2.01 14.72 18.75
CA ILE A 96 0.65 14.61 19.27
C ILE A 96 0.37 13.16 19.73
N ALA A 97 0.74 12.17 18.94
CA ALA A 97 0.53 10.77 19.28
C ALA A 97 1.32 10.34 20.53
N ALA A 98 2.52 10.87 20.74
CA ALA A 98 3.32 10.59 21.94
C ALA A 98 2.77 11.28 23.20
N GLU A 99 2.37 12.56 23.09
CA GLU A 99 1.83 13.36 24.19
C GLU A 99 0.45 12.84 24.66
N GLN A 100 -0.40 12.45 23.71
CA GLN A 100 -1.77 12.00 23.98
C GLN A 100 -1.91 10.46 24.04
N ASN A 101 -0.79 9.74 23.96
CA ASN A 101 -0.73 8.27 23.95
C ASN A 101 -1.63 7.62 22.88
N LEU A 102 -1.70 8.21 21.69
CA LEU A 102 -2.53 7.71 20.59
C LEU A 102 -1.89 6.48 19.94
N ARG A 103 -2.72 5.55 19.47
CA ARG A 103 -2.32 4.29 18.83
C ARG A 103 -2.74 4.20 17.35
N THR A 104 -3.81 4.92 16.98
CA THR A 104 -4.38 4.87 15.63
C THR A 104 -4.66 6.28 15.09
N VAL A 105 -4.86 6.38 13.78
CA VAL A 105 -5.34 7.63 13.16
C VAL A 105 -6.74 7.97 13.66
N GLY A 106 -7.55 6.96 13.98
CA GLY A 106 -8.87 7.13 14.61
C GLY A 106 -8.77 7.83 15.96
N ASP A 107 -7.78 7.47 16.80
CA ASP A 107 -7.52 8.15 18.07
C ASP A 107 -7.21 9.64 17.86
N TYR A 108 -6.38 9.95 16.84
CA TYR A 108 -6.07 11.35 16.50
C TYR A 108 -7.31 12.11 16.05
N LEU A 109 -8.14 11.53 15.21
CA LEU A 109 -9.36 12.18 14.73
C LEU A 109 -10.38 12.40 15.83
N GLU A 110 -10.49 11.48 16.80
CA GLU A 110 -11.32 11.67 17.97
C GLU A 110 -10.76 12.77 18.89
N TYR A 111 -9.45 12.75 19.16
CA TYR A 111 -8.79 13.80 19.96
C TYR A 111 -9.01 15.19 19.36
N ARG A 112 -8.95 15.30 18.02
CA ARG A 112 -9.04 16.59 17.33
C ARG A 112 -10.46 17.05 17.06
N TYR A 113 -11.38 16.11 16.84
CA TYR A 113 -12.77 16.37 16.49
C TYR A 113 -13.71 15.71 17.50
N ASP A 114 -14.22 14.52 17.17
CA ASP A 114 -15.06 13.74 18.08
C ASP A 114 -15.12 12.26 17.66
N GLN A 115 -15.88 11.50 18.45
CA GLN A 115 -16.14 10.07 18.25
C GLN A 115 -16.84 9.75 16.92
N ARG A 116 -17.65 10.65 16.37
CA ARG A 116 -18.39 10.45 15.11
C ARG A 116 -17.43 10.39 13.94
N VAL A 117 -16.47 11.34 13.89
CA VAL A 117 -15.43 11.37 12.85
C VAL A 117 -14.58 10.10 12.92
N ARG A 118 -14.16 9.67 14.12
CA ARG A 118 -13.46 8.40 14.32
C ARG A 118 -14.23 7.22 13.74
N GLY A 119 -15.52 7.07 14.10
CA GLY A 119 -16.35 5.93 13.70
C GLY A 119 -16.54 5.84 12.19
N ILE A 120 -16.84 6.96 11.53
CA ILE A 120 -17.01 7.01 10.07
C ILE A 120 -15.71 6.67 9.37
N ILE A 121 -14.59 7.26 9.78
CA ILE A 121 -13.29 6.98 9.16
C ILE A 121 -12.87 5.54 9.42
N ALA A 122 -13.06 4.99 10.63
CA ALA A 122 -12.73 3.61 10.93
C ALA A 122 -13.50 2.63 10.03
N ALA A 123 -14.79 2.88 9.78
CA ALA A 123 -15.59 2.06 8.88
C ALA A 123 -15.12 2.18 7.42
N LEU A 124 -14.87 3.39 6.93
CA LEU A 124 -14.36 3.63 5.57
C LEU A 124 -12.98 2.98 5.35
N LEU A 125 -12.08 3.12 6.32
CA LEU A 125 -10.76 2.52 6.25
C LEU A 125 -10.81 1.00 6.31
N TRP A 126 -11.68 0.43 7.14
CA TRP A 126 -11.82 -1.02 7.23
C TRP A 126 -12.29 -1.60 5.89
N VAL A 127 -13.35 -1.03 5.30
CA VAL A 127 -13.83 -1.44 3.97
C VAL A 127 -12.76 -1.24 2.90
N GLY A 128 -12.16 -0.03 2.82
CA GLY A 128 -11.12 0.27 1.83
C GLY A 128 -9.90 -0.63 1.97
N SER A 129 -9.50 -0.97 3.20
CA SER A 129 -8.34 -1.83 3.44
C SER A 129 -8.55 -3.28 2.99
N ILE A 130 -9.79 -3.77 2.88
CA ILE A 130 -10.07 -5.09 2.27
C ILE A 130 -9.73 -5.07 0.78
N PHE A 131 -10.01 -3.97 0.06
CA PHE A 131 -9.65 -3.84 -1.35
C PHE A 131 -8.13 -3.87 -1.58
N ILE A 132 -7.35 -3.14 -0.76
CA ILE A 132 -5.89 -3.19 -0.89
C ILE A 132 -5.32 -4.55 -0.47
N LEU A 133 -5.90 -5.24 0.53
CA LEU A 133 -5.50 -6.60 0.87
C LEU A 133 -5.77 -7.55 -0.29
N ALA A 134 -6.95 -7.46 -0.88
CA ALA A 134 -7.31 -8.28 -2.05
C ALA A 134 -6.32 -8.04 -3.21
N SER A 135 -5.88 -6.81 -3.45
CA SER A 135 -4.90 -6.52 -4.50
C SER A 135 -3.55 -7.19 -4.26
N GLN A 136 -3.06 -7.24 -3.00
CA GLN A 136 -1.83 -7.99 -2.67
C GLN A 136 -2.00 -9.49 -2.96
N LEU A 137 -3.17 -10.03 -2.62
CA LEU A 137 -3.48 -11.44 -2.88
C LEU A 137 -3.66 -11.75 -4.38
N ILE A 138 -4.19 -10.82 -5.17
CA ILE A 138 -4.24 -10.93 -6.64
C ILE A 138 -2.83 -10.98 -7.21
N GLY A 139 -1.91 -10.13 -6.74
CA GLY A 139 -0.50 -10.15 -7.13
C GLY A 139 0.15 -11.51 -6.86
N LEU A 140 -0.02 -12.05 -5.64
CA LEU A 140 0.43 -13.39 -5.29
C LEU A 140 -0.21 -14.48 -6.17
N GLY A 141 -1.50 -14.33 -6.46
CA GLY A 141 -2.22 -15.25 -7.34
C GLY A 141 -1.61 -15.33 -8.72
N TRP A 142 -1.25 -14.21 -9.33
CA TRP A 142 -0.60 -14.16 -10.64
C TRP A 142 0.85 -14.68 -10.62
N ILE A 143 1.61 -14.42 -9.55
CA ILE A 143 2.94 -15.00 -9.38
C ILE A 143 2.85 -16.53 -9.37
N LEU A 144 1.97 -17.09 -8.54
CA LEU A 144 1.79 -18.53 -8.44
C LEU A 144 1.19 -19.16 -9.71
N ALA A 145 0.32 -18.44 -10.42
CA ALA A 145 -0.20 -18.89 -11.70
C ALA A 145 0.92 -19.07 -12.74
N VAL A 146 1.86 -18.12 -12.82
CA VAL A 146 3.00 -18.22 -13.77
C VAL A 146 4.03 -19.26 -13.31
N VAL A 147 4.36 -19.30 -11.99
CA VAL A 147 5.46 -20.15 -11.48
C VAL A 147 5.04 -21.60 -11.28
N ALA A 148 3.83 -21.82 -10.76
CA ALA A 148 3.32 -23.15 -10.40
C ALA A 148 2.25 -23.70 -11.36
N GLY A 149 1.79 -22.89 -12.33
CA GLY A 149 0.72 -23.30 -13.26
C GLY A 149 -0.65 -23.47 -12.59
N VAL A 150 -0.85 -22.94 -11.39
CA VAL A 150 -2.14 -23.04 -10.67
C VAL A 150 -3.10 -21.94 -11.10
N PRO A 151 -4.42 -22.16 -11.07
CA PRO A 151 -5.38 -21.09 -11.32
C PRO A 151 -5.21 -19.92 -10.34
N LYS A 152 -5.38 -18.68 -10.80
CA LYS A 152 -5.28 -17.45 -9.95
C LYS A 152 -6.02 -17.58 -8.61
N PRO A 153 -7.27 -18.08 -8.53
CA PRO A 153 -7.98 -18.23 -7.26
C PRO A 153 -7.26 -19.11 -6.23
N VAL A 154 -6.65 -20.19 -6.69
CA VAL A 154 -5.85 -21.11 -5.84
C VAL A 154 -4.60 -20.39 -5.33
N GLY A 155 -3.92 -19.63 -6.20
CA GLY A 155 -2.77 -18.81 -5.81
C GLY A 155 -3.14 -17.74 -4.78
N CYS A 156 -4.29 -17.05 -4.93
CA CYS A 156 -4.80 -16.10 -3.95
C CYS A 156 -5.06 -16.76 -2.58
N ALA A 157 -5.66 -17.95 -2.56
CA ALA A 157 -5.94 -18.70 -1.33
C ALA A 157 -4.65 -19.13 -0.62
N ILE A 158 -3.66 -19.65 -1.34
CA ILE A 158 -2.35 -20.03 -0.79
C ILE A 158 -1.66 -18.80 -0.18
N GLY A 159 -1.58 -17.69 -0.92
CA GLY A 159 -1.00 -16.44 -0.44
C GLY A 159 -1.71 -15.91 0.80
N GLY A 160 -3.04 -15.95 0.81
CA GLY A 160 -3.85 -15.53 1.96
C GLY A 160 -3.58 -16.33 3.23
N VAL A 161 -3.46 -17.66 3.12
CA VAL A 161 -3.11 -18.53 4.26
C VAL A 161 -1.72 -18.18 4.80
N VAL A 162 -0.72 -18.08 3.92
CA VAL A 162 0.67 -17.75 4.31
C VAL A 162 0.72 -16.46 5.10
N ILE A 163 0.12 -15.38 4.58
CA ILE A 163 0.17 -14.05 5.21
C ILE A 163 -0.61 -14.04 6.53
N THR A 164 -1.85 -14.55 6.51
CA THR A 164 -2.76 -14.44 7.66
C THR A 164 -2.23 -15.20 8.87
N VAL A 165 -1.66 -16.39 8.65
CA VAL A 165 -1.17 -17.25 9.74
C VAL A 165 -0.01 -16.62 10.49
N TYR A 166 1.02 -16.14 9.79
CA TYR A 166 2.17 -15.61 10.50
C TYR A 166 1.92 -14.21 11.09
N PHE A 167 1.11 -13.38 10.41
CA PHE A 167 0.79 -12.04 10.92
C PHE A 167 -0.03 -12.09 12.22
N ALA A 168 -0.96 -13.03 12.33
CA ALA A 168 -1.78 -13.20 13.55
C ALA A 168 -0.94 -13.42 14.82
N ALA A 169 0.31 -13.89 14.67
CA ALA A 169 1.19 -14.19 15.81
C ALA A 169 1.83 -12.95 16.44
N GLY A 170 2.29 -11.94 15.65
CA GLY A 170 3.26 -10.99 16.17
C GLY A 170 3.01 -9.49 16.02
N GLY A 171 2.12 -9.03 15.14
CA GLY A 171 1.79 -7.61 14.96
C GLY A 171 2.94 -6.74 14.44
N LEU A 172 2.96 -5.43 14.82
CA LEU A 172 3.84 -4.41 14.23
C LEU A 172 5.33 -4.65 14.45
N LEU A 173 5.75 -5.02 15.67
CA LEU A 173 7.17 -5.22 15.96
C LEU A 173 7.73 -6.42 15.20
N THR A 174 6.98 -7.52 15.14
CA THR A 174 7.34 -8.70 14.36
C THR A 174 7.43 -8.39 12.88
N ALA A 175 6.41 -7.73 12.33
CA ALA A 175 6.41 -7.29 10.93
C ALA A 175 7.60 -6.37 10.63
N ALA A 176 7.98 -5.45 11.54
CA ALA A 176 9.12 -4.55 11.33
C ALA A 176 10.45 -5.31 11.16
N TRP A 177 10.70 -6.35 11.94
CA TRP A 177 11.91 -7.17 11.81
C TRP A 177 11.90 -8.10 10.60
N VAL A 178 10.77 -8.74 10.32
CA VAL A 178 10.60 -9.56 9.11
C VAL A 178 10.77 -8.70 7.86
N ASN A 179 10.25 -7.47 7.88
CA ASN A 179 10.39 -6.51 6.79
C ASN A 179 11.86 -6.12 6.49
N VAL A 180 12.78 -6.20 7.44
CA VAL A 180 14.22 -6.00 7.15
C VAL A 180 14.73 -7.07 6.18
N VAL A 181 14.40 -8.33 6.45
CA VAL A 181 14.78 -9.46 5.57
C VAL A 181 14.09 -9.33 4.22
N GLN A 182 12.79 -9.05 4.22
CA GLN A 182 12.01 -8.89 3.00
C GLN A 182 12.51 -7.73 2.14
N LEU A 183 12.86 -6.59 2.75
CA LEU A 183 13.41 -5.45 2.03
C LEU A 183 14.76 -5.79 1.38
N THR A 184 15.62 -6.50 2.10
CA THR A 184 16.92 -6.94 1.55
C THR A 184 16.73 -7.82 0.32
N VAL A 185 15.83 -8.80 0.40
CA VAL A 185 15.51 -9.68 -0.74
C VAL A 185 14.94 -8.90 -1.92
N LYS A 186 14.02 -7.93 -1.66
CA LYS A 186 13.47 -7.07 -2.71
C LYS A 186 14.54 -6.24 -3.42
N LEU A 187 15.35 -5.53 -2.64
CA LEU A 187 16.36 -4.63 -3.22
C LEU A 187 17.39 -5.41 -4.05
N ILE A 188 17.87 -6.56 -3.55
CA ILE A 188 18.77 -7.44 -4.30
C ILE A 188 18.07 -7.97 -5.56
N GLY A 189 16.87 -8.52 -5.41
CA GLY A 189 16.15 -9.13 -6.53
C GLY A 189 15.88 -8.15 -7.66
N PHE A 190 15.36 -6.96 -7.36
CA PHE A 190 15.10 -5.95 -8.39
C PHE A 190 16.38 -5.31 -8.95
N ALA A 191 17.42 -5.10 -8.11
CA ALA A 191 18.70 -4.57 -8.57
C ALA A 191 19.42 -5.53 -9.53
N VAL A 192 19.23 -6.82 -9.37
CA VAL A 192 19.76 -7.86 -10.27
C VAL A 192 18.87 -8.03 -11.50
N ALA A 193 17.55 -8.07 -11.30
CA ALA A 193 16.59 -8.37 -12.35
C ALA A 193 16.55 -7.31 -13.45
N LEU A 194 16.53 -6.01 -13.09
CA LEU A 194 16.37 -4.94 -14.07
C LEU A 194 17.52 -4.86 -15.08
N PRO A 195 18.83 -4.85 -14.70
CA PRO A 195 19.92 -4.83 -15.66
C PRO A 195 19.93 -6.05 -16.57
N ILE A 196 19.65 -7.23 -16.03
CA ILE A 196 19.59 -8.48 -16.81
C ILE A 196 18.42 -8.43 -17.81
N ALA A 197 17.22 -8.01 -17.35
CA ALA A 197 16.07 -7.88 -18.23
C ALA A 197 16.31 -6.88 -19.35
N LEU A 198 16.94 -5.74 -19.05
CA LEU A 198 17.28 -4.72 -20.03
C LEU A 198 18.32 -5.25 -21.05
N ALA A 199 19.34 -5.95 -20.59
CA ALA A 199 20.35 -6.57 -21.46
C ALA A 199 19.71 -7.67 -22.34
N TRP A 200 18.85 -8.53 -21.79
CA TRP A 200 18.10 -9.55 -22.54
C TRP A 200 17.21 -8.93 -23.62
N PHE A 201 16.65 -7.76 -23.36
CA PHE A 201 15.82 -7.05 -24.32
C PHE A 201 16.62 -6.46 -25.50
N GLY A 202 17.90 -6.20 -25.35
CA GLY A 202 18.77 -5.56 -26.35
C GLY A 202 19.22 -4.15 -25.96
N GLY A 203 19.08 -3.82 -24.68
CA GLY A 203 19.53 -2.56 -24.12
C GLY A 203 18.56 -1.40 -24.27
N TRP A 204 19.06 -0.22 -23.98
CA TRP A 204 18.26 1.01 -23.92
C TRP A 204 17.76 1.48 -25.30
N ASP A 205 18.58 1.32 -26.33
CA ASP A 205 18.22 1.75 -27.69
C ASP A 205 17.10 0.88 -28.28
N ALA A 206 17.14 -0.44 -28.04
CA ALA A 206 16.07 -1.34 -28.41
C ALA A 206 14.76 -0.98 -27.70
N LEU A 207 14.83 -0.58 -26.41
CA LEU A 207 13.65 -0.17 -25.66
C LEU A 207 13.01 1.10 -26.22
N ARG A 208 13.83 2.11 -26.60
CA ARG A 208 13.34 3.35 -27.22
C ARG A 208 12.72 3.14 -28.59
N ALA A 209 13.14 2.12 -29.31
CA ALA A 209 12.63 1.78 -30.63
C ALA A 209 11.28 1.05 -30.62
N VAL A 210 10.73 0.74 -29.43
CA VAL A 210 9.44 0.06 -29.29
C VAL A 210 8.32 0.94 -29.80
N ASP A 211 7.67 0.51 -30.88
CA ASP A 211 6.40 1.06 -31.32
C ASP A 211 5.26 0.48 -30.48
N ALA A 212 4.70 1.29 -29.60
CA ALA A 212 3.62 0.88 -28.73
C ALA A 212 2.23 1.24 -29.28
N GLY A 213 2.15 1.69 -30.53
CA GLY A 213 0.89 2.03 -31.21
C GLY A 213 0.20 3.29 -30.65
N SER A 214 0.87 4.08 -29.78
CA SER A 214 0.34 5.31 -29.20
C SER A 214 1.44 6.37 -29.05
N ALA A 215 1.22 7.56 -29.60
CA ALA A 215 2.13 8.70 -29.47
C ALA A 215 2.31 9.14 -28.00
N THR A 216 1.35 8.85 -27.13
CA THR A 216 1.39 9.20 -25.70
C THR A 216 2.17 8.20 -24.84
N TYR A 217 2.51 7.03 -25.36
CA TYR A 217 3.20 5.97 -24.63
C TYR A 217 4.54 6.41 -24.04
N TRP A 218 5.25 7.30 -24.73
CA TRP A 218 6.53 7.88 -24.32
C TRP A 218 6.39 9.27 -23.66
N THR A 219 5.16 9.72 -23.41
CA THR A 219 4.92 11.02 -22.75
C THR A 219 5.04 10.88 -21.25
N PHE A 220 6.08 11.48 -20.65
CA PHE A 220 6.35 11.39 -19.21
C PHE A 220 5.48 12.31 -18.36
N GLY A 221 5.10 13.48 -18.87
CA GLY A 221 4.41 14.54 -18.11
C GLY A 221 2.96 14.76 -18.51
N GLY A 222 2.47 15.96 -18.23
CA GLY A 222 1.13 16.40 -18.62
C GLY A 222 -0.02 15.87 -17.76
N ALA A 223 -1.20 15.74 -18.35
CA ALA A 223 -2.43 15.34 -17.66
C ALA A 223 -2.32 13.96 -16.99
N GLY A 224 -1.58 13.01 -17.60
CA GLY A 224 -1.35 11.68 -17.02
C GLY A 224 -0.62 11.76 -15.69
N ALA A 225 0.49 12.50 -15.64
CA ALA A 225 1.27 12.71 -14.41
C ALA A 225 0.43 13.36 -13.29
N LEU A 226 -0.38 14.36 -13.64
CA LEU A 226 -1.25 15.04 -12.67
C LEU A 226 -2.33 14.12 -12.10
N LYS A 227 -2.87 13.19 -12.89
CA LYS A 227 -3.84 12.19 -12.39
C LYS A 227 -3.21 11.29 -11.32
N TYR A 228 -1.99 10.78 -11.55
CA TYR A 228 -1.28 9.98 -10.55
C TYR A 228 -0.92 10.78 -9.31
N LEU A 229 -0.46 12.02 -9.50
CA LEU A 229 -0.10 12.91 -8.39
C LEU A 229 -1.31 13.17 -7.49
N ALA A 230 -2.46 13.50 -8.07
CA ALA A 230 -3.69 13.74 -7.32
C ALA A 230 -4.26 12.49 -6.64
N LEU A 231 -4.02 11.30 -7.20
CA LEU A 231 -4.47 10.04 -6.61
C LEU A 231 -3.56 9.59 -5.46
N PHE A 232 -2.26 9.53 -5.69
CA PHE A 232 -1.33 8.85 -4.76
C PHE A 232 -0.72 9.79 -3.73
N ALA A 233 -0.31 11.02 -4.09
CA ALA A 233 0.40 11.87 -3.14
C ALA A 233 -0.45 12.20 -1.89
N PRO A 234 -1.71 12.64 -1.98
CA PRO A 234 -2.56 12.87 -0.80
C PRO A 234 -2.76 11.61 0.04
N ALA A 235 -2.99 10.45 -0.61
CA ALA A 235 -3.20 9.19 0.07
C ALA A 235 -1.97 8.76 0.89
N PHE A 236 -0.75 8.94 0.36
CA PHE A 236 0.49 8.61 1.06
C PHE A 236 0.83 9.58 2.18
N VAL A 237 0.42 10.86 2.09
CA VAL A 237 0.56 11.83 3.19
C VAL A 237 -0.24 11.41 4.41
N VAL A 238 -1.44 10.84 4.22
CA VAL A 238 -2.35 10.52 5.32
C VAL A 238 -2.57 9.02 5.52
N SER A 239 -1.78 8.18 4.89
CA SER A 239 -1.91 6.72 4.98
C SER A 239 -1.89 6.24 6.44
N PRO A 240 -2.96 5.60 6.93
CA PRO A 240 -3.03 5.11 8.30
C PRO A 240 -1.91 4.14 8.63
N GLY A 241 -1.55 3.26 7.68
CA GLY A 241 -0.45 2.32 7.85
C GLY A 241 0.92 2.98 8.01
N LEU A 242 1.17 4.12 7.34
CA LEU A 242 2.38 4.91 7.52
C LEU A 242 2.35 5.72 8.81
N LEU A 243 1.22 6.37 9.11
CA LEU A 243 1.03 7.16 10.33
C LEU A 243 1.15 6.30 11.60
N GLN A 244 0.61 5.07 11.59
CA GLN A 244 0.76 4.15 12.73
C GLN A 244 2.22 3.77 12.98
N LYS A 245 3.03 3.59 11.92
CA LYS A 245 4.47 3.39 12.06
C LYS A 245 5.17 4.63 12.62
N ILE A 246 4.75 5.83 12.20
CA ILE A 246 5.23 7.10 12.76
C ILE A 246 4.89 7.21 14.25
N PHE A 247 3.71 6.76 14.68
CA PHE A 247 3.35 6.70 16.12
C PHE A 247 4.27 5.75 16.91
N GLY A 248 4.82 4.74 16.24
CA GLY A 248 5.82 3.84 16.81
C GLY A 248 7.26 4.38 16.81
N ALA A 249 7.52 5.54 16.20
CA ALA A 249 8.85 6.11 16.10
C ALA A 249 9.34 6.69 17.46
N GLU A 250 10.61 6.50 17.75
CA GLU A 250 11.23 6.93 19.02
C GLU A 250 11.30 8.46 19.17
N ASN A 251 11.53 9.20 18.08
CA ASN A 251 11.65 10.67 18.07
C ASN A 251 11.40 11.27 16.68
N ASP A 252 11.35 12.62 16.60
CA ASP A 252 11.11 13.35 15.36
C ASP A 252 12.22 13.17 14.33
N ARG A 253 13.47 12.97 14.77
CA ARG A 253 14.59 12.67 13.86
C ARG A 253 14.40 11.31 13.20
N ALA A 254 13.94 10.30 13.95
CA ALA A 254 13.62 8.99 13.39
C ALA A 254 12.56 9.11 12.28
N VAL A 255 11.52 9.94 12.49
CA VAL A 255 10.50 10.21 11.46
C VAL A 255 11.11 10.88 10.24
N ARG A 256 11.81 12.01 10.42
CA ARG A 256 12.37 12.76 9.27
C ARG A 256 13.35 11.92 8.46
N VAL A 257 14.25 11.22 9.12
CA VAL A 257 15.28 10.41 8.45
C VAL A 257 14.65 9.13 7.88
N GLY A 258 13.91 8.37 8.68
CA GLY A 258 13.35 7.09 8.27
C GLY A 258 12.33 7.23 7.13
N VAL A 259 11.39 8.19 7.25
CA VAL A 259 10.38 8.44 6.20
C VAL A 259 11.03 9.14 4.98
N GLY A 260 12.01 10.01 5.19
CA GLY A 260 12.76 10.67 4.11
C GLY A 260 13.55 9.67 3.28
N LEU A 261 14.24 8.72 3.91
CA LEU A 261 14.90 7.61 3.21
C LEU A 261 13.91 6.71 2.47
N ASN A 262 12.73 6.46 3.05
CA ASN A 262 11.65 5.76 2.36
C ASN A 262 11.17 6.53 1.11
N ALA A 263 10.99 7.83 1.19
CA ALA A 263 10.63 8.66 0.03
C ALA A 263 11.70 8.59 -1.08
N LEU A 264 12.97 8.71 -0.71
CA LEU A 264 14.09 8.57 -1.66
C LEU A 264 14.13 7.16 -2.28
N GLY A 265 13.97 6.12 -1.44
CA GLY A 265 13.91 4.73 -1.91
C GLY A 265 12.79 4.49 -2.91
N LEU A 266 11.59 5.03 -2.68
CA LEU A 266 10.47 4.96 -3.62
C LEU A 266 10.76 5.73 -4.92
N LEU A 267 11.36 6.91 -4.82
CA LEU A 267 11.70 7.72 -6.00
C LEU A 267 12.68 6.97 -6.92
N LEU A 268 13.71 6.35 -6.34
CA LEU A 268 14.65 5.52 -7.07
C LEU A 268 14.01 4.25 -7.63
N PHE A 269 13.11 3.63 -6.85
CA PHE A 269 12.42 2.42 -7.26
C PHE A 269 11.40 2.65 -8.38
N ALA A 270 10.84 3.86 -8.55
CA ALA A 270 9.79 4.17 -9.52
C ALA A 270 10.15 3.79 -10.98
N GLY A 271 11.42 3.90 -11.34
CA GLY A 271 11.90 3.49 -12.66
C GLY A 271 11.89 1.99 -12.91
N VAL A 272 12.01 1.18 -11.85
CA VAL A 272 12.15 -0.28 -11.98
C VAL A 272 10.91 -0.93 -12.58
N PRO A 273 9.70 -0.84 -11.97
CA PRO A 273 8.50 -1.44 -12.53
C PRO A 273 8.12 -0.82 -13.88
N THR A 274 8.38 0.50 -14.07
CA THR A 274 8.11 1.17 -15.34
C THR A 274 8.92 0.55 -16.47
N LEU A 275 10.23 0.41 -16.32
CA LEU A 275 11.09 -0.18 -17.35
C LEU A 275 10.76 -1.65 -17.62
N LEU A 276 10.46 -2.42 -16.56
CA LEU A 276 10.04 -3.82 -16.71
C LEU A 276 8.69 -3.94 -17.45
N GLY A 277 7.77 -2.99 -17.27
CA GLY A 277 6.50 -2.94 -17.99
C GLY A 277 6.67 -2.63 -19.48
N LEU A 278 7.57 -1.70 -19.82
CA LEU A 278 7.93 -1.40 -21.21
C LEU A 278 8.56 -2.62 -21.90
N ILE A 279 9.48 -3.30 -21.21
CA ILE A 279 10.11 -4.55 -21.70
C ILE A 279 9.05 -5.63 -21.90
N ALA A 280 8.14 -5.80 -20.95
CA ALA A 280 7.06 -6.79 -21.03
C ALA A 280 6.14 -6.52 -22.23
N ARG A 281 5.76 -5.26 -22.48
CA ARG A 281 4.94 -4.88 -23.64
C ARG A 281 5.57 -5.27 -24.95
N ALA A 282 6.88 -5.08 -25.08
CA ALA A 282 7.59 -5.39 -26.30
C ALA A 282 7.81 -6.90 -26.53
N LYS A 283 7.98 -7.68 -25.44
CA LYS A 283 8.29 -9.12 -25.52
C LYS A 283 7.06 -10.02 -25.47
N PHE A 284 5.99 -9.57 -24.82
CA PHE A 284 4.77 -10.33 -24.58
C PHE A 284 3.51 -9.54 -24.96
N PRO A 285 3.37 -9.09 -26.24
CA PRO A 285 2.20 -8.31 -26.68
C PRO A 285 0.87 -9.06 -26.52
N GLU A 286 0.92 -10.40 -26.49
CA GLU A 286 -0.23 -11.28 -26.35
C GLU A 286 -0.94 -11.21 -25.00
N ILE A 287 -0.27 -10.72 -23.96
CA ILE A 287 -0.87 -10.61 -22.61
C ILE A 287 -1.61 -9.28 -22.38
N ALA A 288 -1.96 -8.54 -23.43
CA ALA A 288 -2.64 -7.24 -23.32
C ALA A 288 -3.93 -7.29 -22.47
N GLY A 289 -4.67 -8.39 -22.52
CA GLY A 289 -5.88 -8.62 -21.70
C GLY A 289 -5.59 -9.06 -20.26
N THR A 290 -4.34 -9.40 -19.92
CA THR A 290 -3.90 -9.92 -18.62
C THR A 290 -2.57 -9.30 -18.20
N SER A 291 -2.44 -7.98 -18.33
CA SER A 291 -1.20 -7.23 -18.08
C SER A 291 -0.63 -7.39 -16.66
N ASN A 292 -1.42 -7.84 -15.70
CA ASN A 292 -0.95 -8.23 -14.37
C ASN A 292 0.06 -9.40 -14.37
N MET A 293 0.14 -10.17 -15.47
CA MET A 293 1.17 -11.18 -15.67
C MET A 293 2.51 -10.61 -16.14
N ALA A 294 2.58 -9.35 -16.55
CA ALA A 294 3.75 -8.74 -17.17
C ALA A 294 5.03 -8.93 -16.36
N LEU A 295 5.01 -8.59 -15.07
CA LEU A 295 6.18 -8.71 -14.20
C LEU A 295 6.61 -10.17 -13.98
N PRO A 296 5.72 -11.10 -13.57
CA PRO A 296 6.07 -12.51 -13.44
C PRO A 296 6.60 -13.13 -14.74
N MET A 297 6.05 -12.77 -15.90
CA MET A 297 6.48 -13.27 -17.21
C MET A 297 7.91 -12.83 -17.58
N VAL A 298 8.25 -11.55 -17.37
CA VAL A 298 9.61 -11.07 -17.57
C VAL A 298 10.60 -11.83 -16.68
N PHE A 299 10.25 -12.08 -15.43
CA PHE A 299 11.14 -12.77 -14.49
C PHE A 299 11.26 -14.27 -14.76
N MET A 300 10.17 -14.90 -15.19
CA MET A 300 10.17 -16.33 -15.48
C MET A 300 10.88 -16.68 -16.80
N TYR A 301 10.68 -15.86 -17.84
CA TYR A 301 11.11 -16.18 -19.20
C TYR A 301 12.21 -15.25 -19.76
N GLY A 302 12.39 -14.06 -19.15
CA GLY A 302 13.38 -13.09 -19.57
C GLY A 302 14.70 -13.13 -18.80
N LEU A 303 14.80 -13.94 -17.74
CA LEU A 303 15.99 -13.99 -16.89
C LEU A 303 16.57 -15.43 -16.85
N PRO A 304 17.89 -15.58 -16.60
CA PRO A 304 18.47 -16.87 -16.28
C PRO A 304 17.74 -17.50 -15.06
N PRO A 305 17.60 -18.84 -15.00
CA PRO A 305 16.71 -19.48 -14.02
C PRO A 305 16.94 -19.08 -12.56
N LEU A 306 18.19 -18.94 -12.13
CA LEU A 306 18.51 -18.52 -10.76
C LEU A 306 18.16 -17.04 -10.52
N ALA A 307 18.49 -16.15 -11.45
CA ALA A 307 18.15 -14.73 -11.37
C ALA A 307 16.62 -14.52 -11.37
N GLY A 308 15.91 -15.26 -12.24
CA GLY A 308 14.45 -15.25 -12.29
C GLY A 308 13.82 -15.71 -10.98
N ALA A 309 14.35 -16.79 -10.38
CA ALA A 309 13.85 -17.29 -9.11
C ALA A 309 14.06 -16.30 -7.96
N VAL A 310 15.22 -15.63 -7.88
CA VAL A 310 15.49 -14.57 -6.88
C VAL A 310 14.59 -13.36 -7.14
N ALA A 311 14.40 -12.96 -8.38
CA ALA A 311 13.49 -11.86 -8.75
C ALA A 311 12.02 -12.16 -8.38
N LEU A 312 11.54 -13.39 -8.63
CA LEU A 312 10.20 -13.83 -8.22
C LEU A 312 10.05 -13.89 -6.70
N ALA A 313 11.08 -14.32 -5.96
CA ALA A 313 11.09 -14.25 -4.50
C ALA A 313 11.06 -12.79 -4.00
N ALA A 314 11.69 -11.85 -4.70
CA ALA A 314 11.62 -10.43 -4.40
C ALA A 314 10.21 -9.85 -4.59
N VAL A 315 9.51 -10.21 -5.69
CA VAL A 315 8.11 -9.80 -5.88
C VAL A 315 7.21 -10.43 -4.82
N PHE A 316 7.33 -11.74 -4.58
CA PHE A 316 6.58 -12.42 -3.53
C PHE A 316 6.78 -11.74 -2.16
N SER A 317 8.04 -11.41 -1.83
CA SER A 317 8.40 -10.65 -0.63
C SER A 317 7.72 -9.28 -0.59
N ALA A 318 7.59 -8.62 -1.75
CA ALA A 318 6.92 -7.33 -1.87
C ALA A 318 5.42 -7.44 -1.52
N GLU A 319 4.74 -8.43 -2.10
CA GLU A 319 3.33 -8.67 -1.83
C GLU A 319 3.06 -8.98 -0.35
N VAL A 320 3.83 -9.93 0.21
CA VAL A 320 3.67 -10.36 1.60
C VAL A 320 3.87 -9.23 2.58
N SER A 321 4.95 -8.43 2.45
CA SER A 321 5.23 -7.35 3.39
C SER A 321 4.24 -6.18 3.31
N ALA A 322 3.69 -5.93 2.13
CA ALA A 322 2.64 -4.93 1.96
C ALA A 322 1.31 -5.43 2.56
N ALA A 323 0.99 -6.72 2.36
CA ALA A 323 -0.19 -7.33 2.97
C ALA A 323 -0.13 -7.31 4.51
N ASP A 324 1.06 -7.46 5.11
CA ASP A 324 1.25 -7.30 6.57
C ASP A 324 0.84 -5.93 7.05
N ALA A 325 1.27 -4.89 6.35
CA ALA A 325 0.91 -3.52 6.70
C ALA A 325 -0.60 -3.27 6.60
N VAL A 326 -1.25 -3.90 5.62
CA VAL A 326 -2.70 -3.81 5.41
C VAL A 326 -3.45 -4.60 6.49
N LEU A 327 -3.03 -5.81 6.79
CA LEU A 327 -3.60 -6.59 7.90
C LEU A 327 -3.45 -5.86 9.23
N PHE A 328 -2.33 -5.15 9.43
CA PHE A 328 -2.15 -4.30 10.60
C PHE A 328 -3.20 -3.17 10.64
N MET A 329 -3.44 -2.47 9.53
CA MET A 329 -4.49 -1.44 9.45
C MET A 329 -5.88 -2.00 9.74
N LEU A 330 -6.26 -3.12 9.10
CA LEU A 330 -7.55 -3.79 9.29
C LEU A 330 -7.75 -4.23 10.75
N THR A 331 -6.72 -4.85 11.31
CA THR A 331 -6.72 -5.37 12.67
C THR A 331 -6.85 -4.27 13.71
N THR A 332 -6.07 -3.18 13.57
CA THR A 332 -6.09 -2.06 14.51
C THR A 332 -7.34 -1.24 14.40
N SER A 333 -7.81 -0.95 13.18
CA SER A 333 -9.05 -0.23 12.95
C SER A 333 -10.24 -0.99 13.56
N PHE A 334 -10.33 -2.32 13.36
CA PHE A 334 -11.40 -3.09 13.95
C PHE A 334 -11.28 -3.18 15.49
N SER A 335 -10.11 -3.58 16.00
CA SER A 335 -9.96 -3.87 17.43
C SER A 335 -9.89 -2.63 18.32
N GLN A 336 -9.22 -1.57 17.89
CA GLN A 336 -9.06 -0.33 18.66
C GLN A 336 -10.17 0.68 18.35
N ASP A 337 -10.45 0.92 17.05
CA ASP A 337 -11.32 2.02 16.66
C ASP A 337 -12.80 1.63 16.67
N LEU A 338 -13.14 0.36 16.38
CA LEU A 338 -14.53 -0.11 16.41
C LEU A 338 -14.85 -0.87 17.70
N TYR A 339 -14.15 -1.99 17.99
CA TYR A 339 -14.49 -2.85 19.11
C TYR A 339 -14.29 -2.17 20.48
N LYS A 340 -13.04 -1.74 20.77
CA LYS A 340 -12.72 -1.13 22.07
C LYS A 340 -13.48 0.16 22.29
N ARG A 341 -13.66 0.96 21.24
CA ARG A 341 -14.30 2.27 21.37
C ARG A 341 -15.83 2.20 21.47
N PHE A 342 -16.49 1.38 20.66
CA PHE A 342 -17.96 1.39 20.53
C PHE A 342 -18.63 0.16 21.14
N LEU A 343 -18.01 -1.03 21.07
CA LEU A 343 -18.65 -2.27 21.51
C LEU A 343 -18.29 -2.64 22.96
N ASN A 344 -17.04 -2.43 23.38
CA ASN A 344 -16.60 -2.76 24.74
C ASN A 344 -15.50 -1.81 25.23
N PRO A 345 -15.84 -0.59 25.69
CA PRO A 345 -14.88 0.40 26.19
C PRO A 345 -14.07 -0.08 27.41
N ALA A 346 -14.62 -1.00 28.21
CA ALA A 346 -13.96 -1.57 29.38
C ALA A 346 -13.00 -2.73 29.07
N ALA A 347 -12.84 -3.11 27.78
CA ALA A 347 -11.95 -4.20 27.42
C ALA A 347 -10.48 -3.88 27.76
N ASP A 348 -9.84 -4.80 28.47
CA ASP A 348 -8.41 -4.75 28.74
C ASP A 348 -7.57 -5.03 27.47
N ASP A 349 -6.28 -4.73 27.52
CA ASP A 349 -5.39 -4.90 26.38
C ASP A 349 -5.28 -6.37 25.93
N THR A 350 -5.43 -7.35 26.85
CA THR A 350 -5.41 -8.78 26.51
C THR A 350 -6.63 -9.18 25.67
N ARG A 351 -7.80 -8.65 26.03
CA ARG A 351 -9.03 -8.90 25.28
C ARG A 351 -9.01 -8.22 23.92
N VAL A 352 -8.52 -6.98 23.88
CA VAL A 352 -8.32 -6.24 22.61
C VAL A 352 -7.35 -6.97 21.68
N LEU A 353 -6.23 -7.51 22.21
CA LEU A 353 -5.30 -8.30 21.43
C LEU A 353 -5.92 -9.59 20.88
N ARG A 354 -6.78 -10.26 21.66
CA ARG A 354 -7.52 -11.44 21.18
C ARG A 354 -8.46 -11.07 20.04
N VAL A 355 -9.20 -9.98 20.18
CA VAL A 355 -10.08 -9.46 19.12
C VAL A 355 -9.26 -9.05 17.89
N ALA A 356 -8.10 -8.44 18.07
CA ALA A 356 -7.20 -8.09 16.98
C ALA A 356 -6.78 -9.34 16.17
N ARG A 357 -6.37 -10.43 16.85
CA ARG A 357 -6.02 -11.69 16.18
C ARG A 357 -7.21 -12.31 15.43
N MET A 358 -8.41 -12.26 16.01
CA MET A 358 -9.63 -12.71 15.31
C MET A 358 -9.95 -11.84 14.11
N ALA A 359 -9.80 -10.51 14.23
CA ALA A 359 -9.98 -9.59 13.13
C ALA A 359 -9.00 -9.85 11.97
N THR A 360 -7.75 -10.23 12.28
CA THR A 360 -6.77 -10.66 11.26
C THR A 360 -7.30 -11.84 10.45
N LEU A 361 -7.81 -12.89 11.11
CA LEU A 361 -8.33 -14.07 10.43
C LEU A 361 -9.54 -13.73 9.55
N VAL A 362 -10.48 -12.97 10.09
CA VAL A 362 -11.69 -12.56 9.35
C VAL A 362 -11.31 -11.69 8.14
N SER A 363 -10.45 -10.69 8.35
CA SER A 363 -10.02 -9.79 7.28
C SER A 363 -9.21 -10.53 6.20
N GLY A 364 -8.33 -11.47 6.59
CA GLY A 364 -7.60 -12.32 5.67
C GLY A 364 -8.53 -13.15 4.79
N THR A 365 -9.56 -13.76 5.40
CA THR A 365 -10.59 -14.53 4.66
C THR A 365 -11.37 -13.64 3.69
N LEU A 366 -11.83 -12.46 4.15
CA LEU A 366 -12.55 -11.51 3.28
C LEU A 366 -11.66 -11.00 2.14
N GLY A 367 -10.37 -10.76 2.42
CA GLY A 367 -9.39 -10.39 1.38
C GLY A 367 -9.24 -11.47 0.31
N VAL A 368 -9.15 -12.75 0.72
CA VAL A 368 -9.10 -13.88 -0.22
C VAL A 368 -10.37 -13.96 -1.07
N LEU A 369 -11.53 -13.89 -0.43
CA LEU A 369 -12.81 -13.94 -1.15
C LEU A 369 -12.88 -12.81 -2.20
N LEU A 370 -12.57 -11.58 -1.81
CA LEU A 370 -12.57 -10.46 -2.75
C LEU A 370 -11.54 -10.66 -3.86
N ALA A 371 -10.33 -11.14 -3.57
CA ALA A 371 -9.29 -11.39 -4.55
C ALA A 371 -9.67 -12.46 -5.60
N VAL A 372 -10.40 -13.49 -5.16
CA VAL A 372 -10.89 -14.57 -6.06
C VAL A 372 -11.87 -14.00 -7.07
N PHE A 373 -12.79 -13.15 -6.65
CA PHE A 373 -13.83 -12.57 -7.51
C PHE A 373 -13.39 -11.31 -8.28
N SER A 374 -12.35 -10.61 -7.84
CA SER A 374 -11.86 -9.40 -8.51
C SER A 374 -11.03 -9.76 -9.76
N ALA A 375 -11.29 -9.06 -10.87
CA ALA A 375 -10.58 -9.29 -12.12
C ALA A 375 -9.25 -8.55 -12.19
N ASP A 376 -9.20 -7.28 -11.74
CA ASP A 376 -8.08 -6.36 -11.95
C ASP A 376 -7.50 -5.84 -10.63
N LEU A 377 -6.17 -5.96 -10.50
CA LEU A 377 -5.39 -5.49 -9.36
C LEU A 377 -5.32 -3.96 -9.33
N VAL A 378 -5.10 -3.34 -10.49
CA VAL A 378 -4.88 -1.88 -10.63
C VAL A 378 -6.13 -1.10 -10.25
N GLU A 379 -7.30 -1.52 -10.76
CA GLU A 379 -8.56 -0.87 -10.41
C GLU A 379 -8.90 -1.01 -8.93
N THR A 380 -8.71 -2.20 -8.37
CA THR A 380 -8.91 -2.45 -6.94
C THR A 380 -8.08 -1.50 -6.06
N LEU A 381 -6.83 -1.26 -6.45
CA LEU A 381 -5.93 -0.32 -5.76
C LEU A 381 -6.35 1.14 -5.92
N LYS A 382 -6.74 1.56 -7.13
CA LYS A 382 -7.17 2.93 -7.40
C LYS A 382 -8.38 3.32 -6.53
N ILE A 383 -9.34 2.42 -6.35
CA ILE A 383 -10.50 2.63 -5.46
C ILE A 383 -10.05 2.87 -4.02
N PHE A 384 -9.15 2.03 -3.49
CA PHE A 384 -8.62 2.21 -2.13
C PHE A 384 -7.92 3.55 -1.95
N TYR A 385 -6.97 3.90 -2.83
CA TYR A 385 -6.21 5.15 -2.69
C TYR A 385 -7.07 6.39 -2.89
N ALA A 386 -8.06 6.34 -3.79
CA ALA A 386 -9.02 7.41 -3.95
C ALA A 386 -9.84 7.62 -2.67
N LEU A 387 -10.44 6.54 -2.13
CA LEU A 387 -11.22 6.60 -0.89
C LEU A 387 -10.39 7.12 0.28
N LEU A 388 -9.16 6.63 0.42
CA LEU A 388 -8.22 7.07 1.45
C LEU A 388 -7.92 8.57 1.36
N GLY A 389 -7.55 9.03 0.16
CA GLY A 389 -7.23 10.44 -0.07
C GLY A 389 -8.42 11.36 0.22
N VAL A 390 -9.58 11.08 -0.36
CA VAL A 390 -10.74 11.97 -0.25
C VAL A 390 -11.36 12.00 1.15
N SER A 391 -11.23 10.92 1.92
CA SER A 391 -11.82 10.86 3.27
C SER A 391 -10.90 11.42 4.36
N LEU A 392 -9.58 11.32 4.20
CA LEU A 392 -8.62 11.64 5.27
C LEU A 392 -7.80 12.90 5.03
N PHE A 393 -7.47 13.24 3.77
CA PHE A 393 -6.48 14.28 3.50
C PHE A 393 -6.88 15.64 4.08
N VAL A 394 -8.09 16.10 3.79
CA VAL A 394 -8.58 17.40 4.31
C VAL A 394 -8.78 17.35 5.83
N PRO A 395 -9.49 16.37 6.42
CA PRO A 395 -9.67 16.31 7.87
C PRO A 395 -8.36 16.23 8.67
N VAL A 396 -7.40 15.43 8.21
CA VAL A 396 -6.11 15.30 8.93
C VAL A 396 -5.31 16.59 8.87
N LEU A 397 -5.15 17.20 7.68
CA LEU A 397 -4.38 18.44 7.53
C LEU A 397 -5.07 19.63 8.20
N ALA A 398 -6.39 19.76 8.03
CA ALA A 398 -7.15 20.80 8.71
C ALA A 398 -7.07 20.64 10.24
N GLY A 399 -7.13 19.41 10.73
CA GLY A 399 -6.97 19.11 12.15
C GLY A 399 -5.61 19.52 12.72
N LEU A 400 -4.53 19.35 11.94
CA LEU A 400 -3.17 19.69 12.34
C LEU A 400 -2.90 21.21 12.31
N TYR A 401 -3.38 21.88 11.28
CA TYR A 401 -2.89 23.23 10.94
C TYR A 401 -3.94 24.33 11.02
N VAL A 402 -5.23 23.99 11.15
CA VAL A 402 -6.30 24.98 11.23
C VAL A 402 -6.99 24.93 12.59
N PRO A 403 -6.70 25.87 13.51
CA PRO A 403 -7.31 25.89 14.85
C PRO A 403 -8.84 25.92 14.84
N ARG A 404 -9.42 26.58 13.82
CA ARG A 404 -10.88 26.72 13.65
C ARG A 404 -11.58 25.49 13.07
N ALA A 405 -10.85 24.43 12.70
CA ALA A 405 -11.46 23.21 12.19
C ALA A 405 -12.40 22.59 13.24
N THR A 406 -13.62 22.28 12.84
CA THR A 406 -14.68 21.74 13.71
C THR A 406 -15.06 20.32 13.27
N THR A 407 -15.72 19.58 14.16
CA THR A 407 -16.33 18.28 13.82
C THR A 407 -17.26 18.39 12.63
N ARG A 408 -18.10 19.43 12.55
CA ARG A 408 -18.99 19.67 11.43
C ARG A 408 -18.23 19.82 10.12
N SER A 409 -17.16 20.64 10.11
CA SER A 409 -16.36 20.84 8.89
C SER A 409 -15.66 19.56 8.44
N ALA A 410 -15.19 18.72 9.38
CA ALA A 410 -14.62 17.42 9.07
C ALA A 410 -15.64 16.45 8.47
N LEU A 411 -16.84 16.32 9.07
CA LEU A 411 -17.91 15.46 8.57
C LEU A 411 -18.39 15.89 7.18
N VAL A 412 -18.63 17.17 6.95
CA VAL A 412 -19.03 17.70 5.65
C VAL A 412 -17.95 17.43 4.60
N SER A 413 -16.67 17.62 4.96
CA SER A 413 -15.53 17.30 4.08
C SER A 413 -15.54 15.84 3.67
N ILE A 414 -15.67 14.92 4.63
CA ILE A 414 -15.68 13.46 4.37
C ILE A 414 -16.85 13.08 3.45
N VAL A 415 -18.07 13.53 3.78
CA VAL A 415 -19.26 13.21 2.99
C VAL A 415 -19.15 13.79 1.58
N ALA A 416 -18.79 15.07 1.45
CA ALA A 416 -18.63 15.70 0.14
C ALA A 416 -17.55 15.02 -0.70
N GLY A 417 -16.40 14.70 -0.08
CA GLY A 417 -15.29 14.02 -0.76
C GLY A 417 -15.66 12.64 -1.28
N VAL A 418 -16.23 11.81 -0.42
CA VAL A 418 -16.66 10.45 -0.79
C VAL A 418 -17.78 10.50 -1.85
N THR A 419 -18.77 11.37 -1.68
CA THR A 419 -19.86 11.53 -2.66
C THR A 419 -19.31 12.01 -4.00
N GLY A 420 -18.46 13.04 -4.03
CA GLY A 420 -17.86 13.56 -5.26
C GLY A 420 -17.03 12.50 -6.00
N MET A 421 -16.24 11.70 -5.26
CA MET A 421 -15.51 10.55 -5.81
C MET A 421 -16.47 9.52 -6.41
N LEU A 422 -17.50 9.11 -5.66
CA LEU A 422 -18.44 8.07 -6.09
C LEU A 422 -19.26 8.51 -7.30
N VAL A 423 -19.72 9.76 -7.34
CA VAL A 423 -20.45 10.31 -8.50
C VAL A 423 -19.60 10.18 -9.76
N VAL A 424 -18.34 10.63 -9.74
CA VAL A 424 -17.48 10.53 -10.92
C VAL A 424 -17.15 9.07 -11.24
N GLN A 425 -16.90 8.23 -10.25
CA GLN A 425 -16.64 6.79 -10.46
C GLN A 425 -17.82 6.11 -11.16
N LEU A 426 -19.05 6.33 -10.69
CA LEU A 426 -20.23 5.66 -11.21
C LEU A 426 -20.69 6.22 -12.56
N THR A 427 -20.59 7.54 -12.78
CA THR A 427 -21.03 8.17 -14.03
C THR A 427 -20.08 7.98 -15.19
N THR A 428 -18.78 7.70 -14.92
CA THR A 428 -17.76 7.58 -15.97
C THR A 428 -17.09 6.21 -16.02
N GLY A 429 -17.53 5.26 -15.19
CA GLY A 429 -16.85 3.97 -15.04
C GLY A 429 -15.39 4.10 -14.60
N GLY A 430 -15.05 5.18 -13.85
CA GLY A 430 -13.69 5.45 -13.38
C GLY A 430 -12.80 6.26 -14.34
N ALA A 431 -13.21 6.50 -15.58
CA ALA A 431 -12.42 7.26 -16.57
C ALA A 431 -12.27 8.75 -16.20
N GLY A 432 -13.27 9.31 -15.52
CA GLY A 432 -13.33 10.72 -15.16
C GLY A 432 -13.70 11.65 -16.32
N TYR A 433 -13.88 12.93 -16.02
CA TYR A 433 -14.16 14.00 -16.98
C TYR A 433 -12.85 14.73 -17.31
N GLY A 434 -12.09 14.25 -18.28
CA GLY A 434 -10.79 14.82 -18.64
C GLY A 434 -9.76 14.64 -17.52
N MET A 435 -9.34 15.76 -16.90
CA MET A 435 -8.40 15.74 -15.76
C MET A 435 -9.08 15.44 -14.40
N LEU A 436 -10.41 15.58 -14.33
CA LEU A 436 -11.18 15.32 -13.11
C LEU A 436 -11.58 13.84 -13.04
N GLY A 437 -10.59 13.00 -12.69
CA GLY A 437 -10.87 11.63 -12.29
C GLY A 437 -11.58 11.57 -10.92
N PRO A 438 -11.97 10.36 -10.46
CA PRO A 438 -12.66 10.19 -9.17
C PRO A 438 -11.93 10.80 -7.98
N ALA A 439 -10.61 10.58 -7.84
CA ALA A 439 -9.82 11.09 -6.73
C ALA A 439 -9.68 12.63 -6.73
N PRO A 440 -9.24 13.30 -7.83
CA PRO A 440 -9.21 14.77 -7.87
C PRO A 440 -10.57 15.41 -7.63
N ALA A 441 -11.64 14.87 -8.21
CA ALA A 441 -13.00 15.39 -8.00
C ALA A 441 -13.42 15.28 -6.53
N GLY A 442 -13.18 14.14 -5.91
CA GLY A 442 -13.46 13.93 -4.50
C GLY A 442 -12.64 14.83 -3.58
N LEU A 443 -11.34 15.04 -3.87
CA LEU A 443 -10.48 15.95 -3.09
C LEU A 443 -10.95 17.40 -3.18
N LEU A 444 -11.34 17.86 -4.37
CA LEU A 444 -11.92 19.20 -4.55
C LEU A 444 -13.23 19.34 -3.78
N ALA A 445 -14.12 18.35 -3.89
CA ALA A 445 -15.39 18.35 -3.16
C ALA A 445 -15.16 18.34 -1.63
N ALA A 446 -14.19 17.57 -1.13
CA ALA A 446 -13.81 17.55 0.28
C ALA A 446 -13.30 18.92 0.77
N ALA A 447 -12.43 19.56 0.00
CA ALA A 447 -11.88 20.88 0.33
C ALA A 447 -12.96 21.97 0.30
N LEU A 448 -13.81 21.97 -0.71
CA LEU A 448 -14.93 22.92 -0.83
C LEU A 448 -15.96 22.70 0.29
N GLY A 449 -16.35 21.45 0.55
CA GLY A 449 -17.28 21.12 1.63
C GLY A 449 -16.74 21.54 3.00
N TRP A 450 -15.45 21.33 3.23
CA TRP A 450 -14.77 21.80 4.46
C TRP A 450 -14.80 23.33 4.59
N ALA A 451 -14.43 24.04 3.51
CA ALA A 451 -14.40 25.51 3.50
C ALA A 451 -15.78 26.11 3.73
N LEU A 452 -16.81 25.59 3.05
CA LEU A 452 -18.19 26.03 3.24
C LEU A 452 -18.66 25.82 4.69
N ALA A 453 -18.34 24.67 5.29
CA ALA A 453 -18.75 24.38 6.67
C ALA A 453 -18.00 25.20 7.74
N LEU A 454 -16.94 25.92 7.39
CA LEU A 454 -16.29 26.88 8.28
C LEU A 454 -16.96 28.27 8.28
N VAL A 455 -17.64 28.62 7.19
CA VAL A 455 -18.28 29.93 7.01
C VAL A 455 -19.71 29.94 7.55
N VAL A 456 -20.36 28.79 7.51
CA VAL A 456 -21.74 28.56 8.01
C VAL A 456 -21.70 27.94 9.41
#